data_39c068a67c65209faa187bb6776ccc57
#
_entry.id   39c068a67c65209faa187bb6776ccc57
#
_cell.length_a   1.000
_cell.length_b   1.000
_cell.length_c   1.000
_cell.angle_alpha   90.00
_cell.angle_beta   90.00
_cell.angle_gamma   90.00
#
_symmetry.space_group_name_H-M   'P 1'
#
loop_
_entity.id
_entity.type
_entity.pdbx_description
1 polymer ?
#
loop_
_entity_poly.entity_id
_entity_poly.type
_entity_poly.pdbx_seq_one_letter_code
_entity_poly.pdbx_strand_id
1 'polypeptide(L)'
;MLGLAIYAERTENVAARDAARRAAEVFLSRNLFLGRHSGRVMNKEFVLLHYPLYYSYDVLGGLKAMAEIGRIRDPRCRKALDLLESKRLPAGGWPAEQRLYRVSSGVEARTDSVDWGGTSKTTPNEWVTADALHVLKAAGRA
;
A
#
# COMPACT_ATOMS: atom_id res chain seq x y z
N MET A 1 -4.71 3.98 11.94
CA MET A 1 -5.91 3.65 11.15
C MET A 1 -6.24 2.16 11.21
N LEU A 2 -5.40 1.27 10.70
CA LEU A 2 -5.65 -0.19 10.69
C LEU A 2 -5.93 -0.77 12.09
N GLY A 3 -5.10 -0.50 13.08
CA GLY A 3 -5.31 -1.00 14.44
C GLY A 3 -6.67 -0.60 15.03
N LEU A 4 -7.13 0.62 14.78
CA LEU A 4 -8.47 1.07 15.20
C LEU A 4 -9.58 0.32 14.46
N ALA A 5 -9.40 0.02 13.17
CA ALA A 5 -10.38 -0.71 12.38
C ALA A 5 -10.51 -2.17 12.88
N ILE A 6 -9.39 -2.86 13.07
CA ILE A 6 -9.34 -4.23 13.59
C ILE A 6 -9.92 -4.29 15.02
N TYR A 7 -9.56 -3.32 15.87
CA TYR A 7 -10.12 -3.24 17.23
C TYR A 7 -11.64 -3.04 17.20
N ALA A 8 -12.11 -2.11 16.35
CA ALA A 8 -13.53 -1.83 16.20
C ALA A 8 -14.32 -3.04 15.68
N GLU A 9 -13.75 -3.81 14.76
CA GLU A 9 -14.36 -5.03 14.25
C GLU A 9 -14.51 -6.11 15.31
N ARG A 10 -13.44 -6.33 16.11
CA ARG A 10 -13.42 -7.36 17.15
C ARG A 10 -14.24 -7.02 18.39
N THR A 11 -14.42 -5.73 18.67
CA THR A 11 -15.08 -5.25 19.91
C THR A 11 -16.41 -4.54 19.66
N GLU A 12 -16.82 -4.41 18.38
CA GLU A 12 -17.99 -3.64 17.94
C GLU A 12 -17.95 -2.16 18.41
N ASN A 13 -16.76 -1.65 18.71
CA ASN A 13 -16.56 -0.31 19.23
C ASN A 13 -16.79 0.76 18.16
N VAL A 14 -17.91 1.48 18.28
CA VAL A 14 -18.32 2.53 17.33
C VAL A 14 -17.32 3.70 17.29
N ALA A 15 -16.83 4.14 18.44
CA ALA A 15 -15.90 5.27 18.51
C ALA A 15 -14.57 4.95 17.81
N ALA A 16 -14.06 3.72 17.96
CA ALA A 16 -12.86 3.26 17.26
C ALA A 16 -13.09 3.17 15.73
N ARG A 17 -14.28 2.70 15.32
CA ARG A 17 -14.67 2.64 13.89
C ARG A 17 -14.71 4.03 13.27
N ASP A 18 -15.31 4.99 13.96
CA ASP A 18 -15.39 6.37 13.47
C ASP A 18 -14.00 7.04 13.44
N ALA A 19 -13.15 6.76 14.42
CA ALA A 19 -11.77 7.24 14.41
C ALA A 19 -10.97 6.65 13.24
N ALA A 20 -11.14 5.36 12.93
CA ALA A 20 -10.52 4.72 11.75
C ALA A 20 -11.00 5.37 10.44
N ARG A 21 -12.31 5.65 10.33
CA ARG A 21 -12.89 6.35 9.16
C ARG A 21 -12.35 7.77 9.00
N ARG A 22 -12.28 8.54 10.09
CA ARG A 22 -11.68 9.89 10.04
C ARG A 22 -10.22 9.85 9.61
N ALA A 23 -9.45 8.89 10.10
CA ALA A 23 -8.07 8.69 9.69
C ALA A 23 -7.95 8.33 8.19
N ALA A 24 -8.87 7.51 7.67
CA ALA A 24 -8.92 7.17 6.25
C ALA A 24 -9.16 8.40 5.35
N GLU A 25 -9.94 9.39 5.81
CA GLU A 25 -10.21 10.61 5.04
C GLU A 25 -8.93 11.42 4.73
N VAL A 26 -7.90 11.32 5.58
CA VAL A 26 -6.60 11.95 5.32
C VAL A 26 -5.96 11.40 4.04
N PHE A 27 -6.06 10.09 3.81
CA PHE A 27 -5.54 9.43 2.63
C PHE A 27 -6.46 9.65 1.41
N LEU A 28 -7.75 9.45 1.58
CA LEU A 28 -8.73 9.58 0.53
C LEU A 28 -8.79 11.01 -0.05
N SER A 29 -8.70 12.04 0.80
CA SER A 29 -8.66 13.44 0.35
C SER A 29 -7.44 13.77 -0.52
N ARG A 30 -6.45 12.87 -0.56
CA ARG A 30 -5.21 12.96 -1.36
C ARG A 30 -5.16 11.91 -2.47
N ASN A 31 -6.28 11.24 -2.78
CA ASN A 31 -6.29 10.09 -3.69
C ASN A 31 -5.12 9.11 -3.40
N LEU A 32 -4.76 8.95 -2.12
CA LEU A 32 -3.69 8.17 -1.55
C LEU A 32 -2.26 8.70 -1.79
N PHE A 33 -1.98 9.42 -2.87
CA PHE A 33 -0.61 9.82 -3.22
C PHE A 33 -0.48 11.22 -3.81
N LEU A 34 -1.59 11.94 -3.96
CA LEU A 34 -1.60 13.27 -4.57
C LEU A 34 -1.71 14.39 -3.54
N GLY A 35 -1.10 15.51 -3.80
CA GLY A 35 -1.27 16.73 -3.02
C GLY A 35 -2.72 17.24 -3.16
N ARG A 36 -3.37 17.50 -2.03
CA ARG A 36 -4.80 17.88 -1.95
C ARG A 36 -5.15 19.09 -2.83
N HIS A 37 -4.28 20.08 -2.89
CA HIS A 37 -4.50 21.32 -3.64
C HIS A 37 -3.79 21.30 -5.00
N SER A 38 -2.62 20.71 -5.08
CA SER A 38 -1.81 20.69 -6.31
C SER A 38 -2.25 19.62 -7.31
N GLY A 39 -2.87 18.54 -6.85
CA GLY A 39 -3.15 17.36 -7.66
C GLY A 39 -1.91 16.61 -8.16
N ARG A 40 -0.71 17.06 -7.76
CA ARG A 40 0.58 16.44 -8.15
C ARG A 40 0.97 15.36 -7.15
N VAL A 41 1.82 14.42 -7.57
CA VAL A 41 2.43 13.42 -6.69
C VAL A 41 3.15 14.13 -5.53
N MET A 42 2.80 13.76 -4.28
CA MET A 42 3.36 14.38 -3.08
C MET A 42 4.83 14.04 -2.88
N ASN A 43 5.18 12.78 -3.10
CA ASN A 43 6.53 12.26 -3.02
C ASN A 43 6.70 11.17 -4.08
N LYS A 44 7.79 11.25 -4.86
CA LYS A 44 8.12 10.26 -5.90
C LYS A 44 8.26 8.83 -5.35
N GLU A 45 8.65 8.66 -4.10
CA GLU A 45 8.75 7.35 -3.45
C GLU A 45 7.39 6.71 -3.19
N PHE A 46 6.32 7.49 -3.05
CA PHE A 46 4.98 6.97 -2.83
C PHE A 46 4.41 6.18 -4.01
N VAL A 47 4.96 6.39 -5.18
CA VAL A 47 4.54 5.67 -6.39
C VAL A 47 5.48 4.52 -6.77
N LEU A 48 6.53 4.26 -5.99
CA LEU A 48 7.45 3.14 -6.20
C LEU A 48 7.07 1.99 -5.27
N LEU A 49 6.66 0.87 -5.85
CA LEU A 49 6.25 -0.31 -5.07
C LEU A 49 7.44 -0.93 -4.35
N HIS A 50 7.23 -1.34 -3.10
CA HIS A 50 8.28 -2.01 -2.31
C HIS A 50 7.70 -2.99 -1.28
N TYR A 51 8.56 -3.88 -0.81
CA TYR A 51 8.23 -4.81 0.25
C TYR A 51 9.50 -5.14 1.08
N PRO A 52 9.40 -5.29 2.40
CA PRO A 52 8.25 -4.95 3.24
C PRO A 52 8.10 -3.43 3.43
N LEU A 53 6.90 -3.00 3.84
CA LEU A 53 6.62 -1.56 4.04
C LEU A 53 7.32 -0.98 5.27
N TYR A 54 7.46 -1.78 6.35
CA TYR A 54 7.90 -1.30 7.66
C TYR A 54 7.17 0.00 8.07
N TYR A 55 7.94 1.10 8.24
CA TYR A 55 7.42 2.44 8.51
C TYR A 55 7.25 3.31 7.25
N SER A 56 7.67 2.78 6.10
CA SER A 56 7.59 3.51 4.82
C SER A 56 6.20 3.38 4.21
N TYR A 57 5.89 4.27 3.30
CA TYR A 57 4.61 4.33 2.60
C TYR A 57 4.80 4.24 1.10
N ASP A 58 3.97 3.44 0.45
CA ASP A 58 3.72 3.51 -0.97
C ASP A 58 2.22 3.39 -1.29
N VAL A 59 1.87 3.58 -2.55
CA VAL A 59 0.49 3.53 -3.01
C VAL A 59 -0.16 2.17 -2.79
N LEU A 60 0.58 1.07 -2.88
CA LEU A 60 0.07 -0.29 -2.65
C LEU A 60 -0.28 -0.50 -1.17
N GLY A 61 0.59 -0.06 -0.26
CA GLY A 61 0.31 -0.08 1.17
C GLY A 61 -0.91 0.77 1.55
N GLY A 62 -1.06 1.92 0.89
CA GLY A 62 -2.26 2.75 1.03
C GLY A 62 -3.53 2.05 0.56
N LEU A 63 -3.50 1.42 -0.60
CA LEU A 63 -4.62 0.64 -1.15
C LEU A 63 -4.95 -0.58 -0.28
N LYS A 64 -3.94 -1.31 0.20
CA LYS A 64 -4.12 -2.44 1.12
C LYS A 64 -4.82 -1.98 2.40
N ALA A 65 -4.40 -0.85 2.97
CA ALA A 65 -5.07 -0.27 4.11
C ALA A 65 -6.54 0.10 3.83
N MET A 66 -6.85 0.60 2.63
CA MET A 66 -8.25 0.87 2.22
C MET A 66 -9.05 -0.43 2.03
N ALA A 67 -8.44 -1.51 1.54
CA ALA A 67 -9.07 -2.81 1.44
C ALA A 67 -9.45 -3.38 2.83
N GLU A 68 -8.49 -3.37 3.75
CA GLU A 68 -8.67 -3.87 5.13
C GLU A 68 -9.78 -3.14 5.92
N ILE A 69 -9.99 -1.85 5.67
CA ILE A 69 -11.05 -1.07 6.31
C ILE A 69 -12.35 -1.01 5.49
N GLY A 70 -12.47 -1.79 4.42
CA GLY A 70 -13.65 -1.85 3.56
C GLY A 70 -13.91 -0.58 2.73
N ARG A 71 -12.88 0.25 2.46
CA ARG A 71 -13.01 1.51 1.71
C ARG A 71 -12.34 1.49 0.33
N ILE A 72 -11.87 0.35 -0.13
CA ILE A 72 -11.14 0.23 -1.41
C ILE A 72 -12.00 0.63 -2.63
N ARG A 73 -13.32 0.52 -2.54
CA ARG A 73 -14.26 0.90 -3.60
C ARG A 73 -14.64 2.38 -3.60
N ASP A 74 -14.10 3.17 -2.67
CA ASP A 74 -14.28 4.63 -2.69
C ASP A 74 -13.72 5.20 -4.01
N PRO A 75 -14.47 6.06 -4.73
CA PRO A 75 -14.03 6.61 -6.03
C PRO A 75 -12.67 7.30 -5.98
N ARG A 76 -12.27 7.79 -4.82
CA ARG A 76 -10.97 8.45 -4.60
C ARG A 76 -9.79 7.47 -4.60
N CYS A 77 -10.04 6.15 -4.50
CA CYS A 77 -9.01 5.12 -4.68
C CYS A 77 -8.71 4.85 -6.16
N ARG A 78 -9.57 5.30 -7.10
CA ARG A 78 -9.47 4.95 -8.54
C ARG A 78 -8.09 5.24 -9.11
N LYS A 79 -7.58 6.46 -8.93
CA LYS A 79 -6.26 6.86 -9.48
C LYS A 79 -5.10 5.99 -8.96
N ALA A 80 -5.17 5.59 -7.71
CA ALA A 80 -4.17 4.71 -7.11
C ALA A 80 -4.29 3.27 -7.65
N LEU A 81 -5.51 2.78 -7.85
CA LEU A 81 -5.76 1.48 -8.49
C LEU A 81 -5.29 1.46 -9.95
N ASP A 82 -5.60 2.51 -10.72
CA ASP A 82 -5.15 2.65 -12.12
C ASP A 82 -3.62 2.68 -12.19
N LEU A 83 -2.97 3.39 -11.26
CA LEU A 83 -1.51 3.40 -11.16
C LEU A 83 -0.96 2.00 -10.84
N LEU A 84 -1.58 1.27 -9.89
CA LEU A 84 -1.17 -0.10 -9.56
C LEU A 84 -1.29 -1.01 -10.78
N GLU A 85 -2.41 -0.98 -11.49
CA GLU A 85 -2.62 -1.79 -12.69
C GLU A 85 -1.60 -1.47 -13.79
N SER A 86 -1.27 -0.18 -13.98
CA SER A 86 -0.28 0.25 -14.97
C SER A 86 1.14 -0.28 -14.73
N LYS A 87 1.42 -0.74 -13.50
CA LYS A 87 2.72 -1.33 -13.11
C LYS A 87 2.78 -2.84 -13.28
N ARG A 88 1.69 -3.46 -13.70
CA ARG A 88 1.67 -4.90 -13.98
C ARG A 88 2.62 -5.23 -15.11
N LEU A 89 3.48 -6.21 -14.89
CA LEU A 89 4.43 -6.67 -15.90
C LEU A 89 3.72 -7.45 -17.02
N PRO A 90 4.25 -7.43 -18.26
CA PRO A 90 3.68 -8.19 -19.39
C PRO A 90 3.57 -9.69 -19.12
N ALA A 91 4.55 -10.26 -18.41
CA ALA A 91 4.55 -11.66 -17.98
C ALA A 91 3.66 -11.94 -16.76
N GLY A 92 2.99 -10.94 -16.23
CA GLY A 92 2.19 -11.01 -15.01
C GLY A 92 2.97 -10.61 -13.76
N GLY A 93 2.22 -10.30 -12.69
CA GLY A 93 2.78 -9.86 -11.40
C GLY A 93 3.26 -8.41 -11.39
N TRP A 94 3.81 -7.98 -10.26
CA TRP A 94 4.30 -6.62 -10.00
C TRP A 94 5.73 -6.65 -9.46
N PRO A 95 6.59 -5.74 -9.90
CA PRO A 95 7.96 -5.65 -9.41
C PRO A 95 8.04 -4.95 -8.06
N ALA A 96 9.09 -5.21 -7.29
CA ALA A 96 9.56 -4.28 -6.28
C ALA A 96 10.47 -3.25 -6.96
N GLU A 97 10.06 -1.98 -6.97
CA GLU A 97 10.75 -0.91 -7.68
C GLU A 97 11.81 -0.22 -6.81
N GLN A 98 11.69 -0.37 -5.49
CA GLN A 98 12.67 0.13 -4.51
C GLN A 98 12.83 -0.87 -3.34
N ARG A 99 13.96 -0.77 -2.64
CA ARG A 99 14.25 -1.50 -1.41
C ARG A 99 14.77 -0.52 -0.36
N LEU A 100 14.13 -0.48 0.79
CA LEU A 100 14.42 0.47 1.86
C LEU A 100 15.17 -0.17 3.04
N TYR A 101 15.70 -1.37 2.86
CA TYR A 101 16.48 -2.11 3.84
C TYR A 101 17.72 -2.75 3.21
N ARG A 102 18.69 -3.14 4.04
CA ARG A 102 19.84 -3.96 3.67
C ARG A 102 19.70 -5.31 4.34
N VAL A 103 20.08 -6.38 3.65
CA VAL A 103 20.15 -7.71 4.25
C VAL A 103 21.42 -7.79 5.11
N SER A 104 21.27 -8.06 6.40
CA SER A 104 22.37 -8.20 7.34
C SER A 104 21.95 -9.04 8.54
N SER A 105 22.84 -9.84 9.07
CA SER A 105 22.63 -10.55 10.34
C SER A 105 22.82 -9.66 11.58
N GLY A 106 23.32 -8.44 11.40
CA GLY A 106 23.52 -7.46 12.47
C GLY A 106 22.28 -6.66 12.80
N VAL A 107 22.19 -6.17 14.04
CA VAL A 107 21.10 -5.26 14.48
C VAL A 107 21.53 -3.82 14.19
N GLU A 108 21.37 -3.40 12.95
CA GLU A 108 21.66 -2.03 12.52
C GLU A 108 20.38 -1.36 11.98
N ALA A 109 20.37 -0.03 11.94
CA ALA A 109 19.26 0.69 11.35
C ALA A 109 19.08 0.33 9.86
N ARG A 110 17.84 0.09 9.45
CA ARG A 110 17.47 -0.29 8.07
C ARG A 110 18.08 -1.62 7.61
N THR A 111 18.30 -2.57 8.52
CA THR A 111 18.69 -3.92 8.17
C THR A 111 17.57 -4.91 8.46
N ASP A 112 17.53 -6.00 7.70
CA ASP A 112 16.69 -7.16 7.93
C ASP A 112 17.53 -8.43 7.78
N SER A 113 17.24 -9.45 8.56
CA SER A 113 17.84 -10.78 8.43
C SER A 113 17.23 -11.58 7.27
N VAL A 114 16.10 -11.15 6.75
CA VAL A 114 15.37 -11.79 5.65
C VAL A 114 15.59 -11.01 4.36
N ASP A 115 15.92 -11.73 3.28
CA ASP A 115 15.89 -11.17 1.94
C ASP A 115 14.48 -11.35 1.32
N TRP A 116 13.74 -10.26 1.26
CA TRP A 116 12.40 -10.19 0.67
C TRP A 116 12.42 -10.03 -0.86
N GLY A 117 13.54 -10.30 -1.49
CA GLY A 117 13.79 -10.12 -2.90
C GLY A 117 14.43 -8.79 -3.26
N GLY A 118 15.07 -8.77 -4.41
CA GLY A 118 15.72 -7.58 -4.97
C GLY A 118 14.74 -6.67 -5.69
N THR A 119 15.24 -5.49 -6.11
CA THR A 119 14.50 -4.58 -6.98
C THR A 119 14.66 -4.98 -8.45
N SER A 120 13.58 -4.83 -9.22
CA SER A 120 13.58 -5.08 -10.66
C SER A 120 12.57 -4.17 -11.34
N LYS A 121 12.72 -3.97 -12.66
CA LYS A 121 11.70 -3.36 -13.52
C LYS A 121 11.00 -4.38 -14.41
N THR A 122 11.50 -5.61 -14.46
CA THR A 122 11.06 -6.64 -15.42
C THR A 122 10.73 -7.97 -14.78
N THR A 123 11.14 -8.17 -13.52
CA THR A 123 10.90 -9.40 -12.76
C THR A 123 9.90 -9.12 -11.64
N PRO A 124 8.84 -9.92 -11.51
CA PRO A 124 7.89 -9.74 -10.41
C PRO A 124 8.52 -10.10 -9.07
N ASN A 125 8.11 -9.37 -8.03
CA ASN A 125 8.36 -9.73 -6.64
C ASN A 125 7.09 -10.44 -6.12
N GLU A 126 7.26 -11.60 -5.48
CA GLU A 126 6.12 -12.43 -5.04
C GLU A 126 5.26 -11.74 -3.98
N TRP A 127 5.88 -11.01 -3.07
CA TRP A 127 5.19 -10.31 -1.97
C TRP A 127 4.39 -9.11 -2.47
N VAL A 128 5.01 -8.28 -3.32
CA VAL A 128 4.33 -7.16 -3.97
C VAL A 128 3.18 -7.67 -4.84
N THR A 129 3.40 -8.79 -5.56
CA THR A 129 2.38 -9.41 -6.41
C THR A 129 1.20 -9.93 -5.58
N ALA A 130 1.46 -10.61 -4.47
CA ALA A 130 0.42 -11.10 -3.58
C ALA A 130 -0.44 -9.95 -3.01
N ASP A 131 0.18 -8.88 -2.53
CA ASP A 131 -0.51 -7.70 -2.01
C ASP A 131 -1.31 -6.99 -3.13
N ALA A 132 -0.75 -6.86 -4.34
CA ALA A 132 -1.44 -6.26 -5.48
C ALA A 132 -2.70 -7.07 -5.89
N LEU A 133 -2.59 -8.39 -5.98
CA LEU A 133 -3.73 -9.27 -6.29
C LEU A 133 -4.81 -9.20 -5.20
N HIS A 134 -4.43 -9.18 -3.92
CA HIS A 134 -5.37 -9.00 -2.81
C HIS A 134 -6.15 -7.68 -2.96
N VAL A 135 -5.46 -6.59 -3.21
CA VAL A 135 -6.07 -5.26 -3.39
C VAL A 135 -7.02 -5.23 -4.59
N LEU A 136 -6.58 -5.73 -5.75
CA LEU A 136 -7.40 -5.72 -6.97
C LEU A 136 -8.63 -6.61 -6.83
N LYS A 137 -8.51 -7.77 -6.19
CA LYS A 137 -9.65 -8.64 -5.86
C LYS A 137 -10.66 -7.93 -4.96
N ALA A 138 -10.20 -7.27 -3.90
CA ALA A 138 -11.07 -6.51 -2.99
C ALA A 138 -11.77 -5.34 -3.72
N ALA A 139 -11.08 -4.72 -4.68
CA ALA A 139 -11.62 -3.65 -5.51
C ALA A 139 -12.60 -4.13 -6.60
N GLY A 140 -12.65 -5.45 -6.88
CA GLY A 140 -13.42 -6.03 -7.97
C GLY A 140 -12.81 -5.77 -9.36
N ARG A 141 -11.46 -5.74 -9.43
CA ARG A 141 -10.68 -5.48 -10.67
C ARG A 141 -9.77 -6.67 -11.09
N ALA A 142 -9.80 -7.78 -10.35
CA ALA A 142 -9.06 -9.01 -10.66
C ALA A 142 -10.00 -10.09 -11.20
#